data_7a9665bbc3a7f5cb940f5fd282f00a14
#
_entry.id   7a9665bbc3a7f5cb940f5fd282f00a14
#
_cell.length_a   1.000
_cell.length_b   1.000
_cell.length_c   1.000
_cell.angle_alpha   90.00
_cell.angle_beta   90.00
_cell.angle_gamma   90.00
#
_symmetry.space_group_name_H-M   'P 1'
#
loop_
_entity.id
_entity.type
_entity.pdbx_description
1 polymer ?
#
loop_
_entity_poly.entity_id
_entity_poly.type
_entity_poly.pdbx_seq_one_letter_code
_entity_poly.pdbx_strand_id
1 'polypeptide(L)'
;MDLPVVNGSISALPGAFGTKRGPHEGEIHLSRDNVCRAGAEAYAPSGSGGPSEGSRGTVAEVTLKDVALASGCSIATVSRVLAGTRPVGVETARTVREAAERLGYRPNQVARALRSRSTGTVGLVLPQITNPFFPSLVRELEHALHAEGRAVLLADCDDDPVTEAARIGAFLGRQVDALLLIPVDERHSREAVAGAAARVPLVLLDRGCGPGVADSVAVDNAAGMALVLDHLAATGRRRPCFVGAAGTASAAVERRAAYEAGAAVLDPTAPGRVALGDFSVEWGRAAVDRVLPSRPDALICANDLIAAGALQRLRQLGADVPGEIAVTGFDDIPLAGLADPALTTVRQPVAELAAEAARLLSHRPSAGASGPRRTVRLAPHLVVRASSAPS
;
A
#
# COMPACT_ATOMS: atom_id res chain seq x y z
N MET A 1 53.40 -10.71 -22.11
CA MET A 1 54.38 -10.34 -21.06
C MET A 1 53.64 -10.37 -19.77
N ASP A 2 53.78 -11.36 -19.17
CA ASP A 2 53.63 -12.15 -17.96
C ASP A 2 53.39 -11.38 -16.67
N LEU A 3 52.43 -11.92 -15.94
CA LEU A 3 52.10 -11.72 -14.52
C LEU A 3 53.30 -12.06 -13.61
N PRO A 4 53.25 -11.69 -12.32
CA PRO A 4 53.17 -12.79 -11.36
C PRO A 4 52.09 -12.67 -10.26
N VAL A 5 51.52 -13.83 -10.01
CA VAL A 5 50.75 -14.23 -8.83
C VAL A 5 51.70 -14.32 -7.62
N VAL A 6 51.28 -13.82 -6.47
CA VAL A 6 51.93 -14.18 -5.17
C VAL A 6 50.85 -14.70 -4.22
N ASN A 7 50.95 -16.01 -4.00
CA ASN A 7 50.32 -16.73 -2.89
C ASN A 7 51.11 -16.45 -1.60
N GLY A 8 50.42 -16.24 -0.50
CA GLY A 8 51.00 -16.13 0.84
C GLY A 8 50.04 -16.71 1.89
N SER A 9 50.11 -18.02 2.09
CA SER A 9 49.64 -18.71 3.31
C SER A 9 50.62 -18.40 4.45
N ILE A 10 50.17 -18.35 5.69
CA ILE A 10 50.89 -18.68 6.94
C ILE A 10 49.92 -18.48 8.10
N SER A 11 49.56 -19.53 8.74
CA SER A 11 50.05 -20.26 9.91
C SER A 11 49.55 -19.69 11.26
N ALA A 12 48.86 -20.59 11.92
CA ALA A 12 48.46 -20.57 13.32
C ALA A 12 49.66 -20.72 14.28
N LEU A 13 49.55 -20.22 15.48
CA LEU A 13 50.06 -20.87 16.72
C LEU A 13 49.51 -20.14 17.99
N PRO A 14 49.59 -20.79 19.20
CA PRO A 14 48.54 -20.85 20.21
C PRO A 14 48.93 -20.31 21.58
N GLY A 15 48.01 -20.26 22.51
CA GLY A 15 48.26 -20.03 23.93
C GLY A 15 46.95 -19.75 24.68
N ALA A 16 46.39 -20.63 25.28
CA ALA A 16 46.28 -21.37 26.53
C ALA A 16 46.16 -20.52 27.82
N PHE A 17 45.18 -20.96 28.61
CA PHE A 17 44.84 -20.78 30.04
C PHE A 17 43.49 -20.01 30.20
N GLY A 18 42.51 -20.52 30.92
CA GLY A 18 42.40 -21.50 31.95
C GLY A 18 40.94 -21.63 32.42
N THR A 19 40.62 -22.79 32.83
CA THR A 19 39.36 -23.35 33.29
C THR A 19 38.70 -22.65 34.49
N LYS A 20 37.34 -22.54 34.47
CA LYS A 20 36.52 -23.00 35.63
C LYS A 20 35.10 -23.39 35.17
N ARG A 21 34.78 -24.64 35.51
CA ARG A 21 33.47 -25.30 35.35
C ARG A 21 32.45 -24.86 36.40
N GLY A 22 31.16 -25.00 36.03
CA GLY A 22 30.07 -25.24 36.97
C GLY A 22 28.72 -25.03 36.30
N PRO A 23 27.78 -25.95 36.48
CA PRO A 23 26.84 -26.36 35.43
C PRO A 23 25.39 -25.86 35.68
N HIS A 24 24.62 -25.68 34.63
CA HIS A 24 23.19 -26.07 34.59
C HIS A 24 22.73 -26.09 33.13
N GLU A 25 22.70 -27.30 32.60
CA GLU A 25 21.96 -27.66 31.42
C GLU A 25 20.45 -27.56 31.72
N GLY A 26 19.74 -26.95 30.81
CA GLY A 26 18.31 -26.93 30.74
C GLY A 26 17.91 -26.78 29.29
N GLU A 27 18.10 -27.85 28.50
CA GLU A 27 17.53 -27.98 27.18
C GLU A 27 16.01 -27.99 27.29
N ILE A 28 15.35 -26.96 26.73
CA ILE A 28 13.91 -27.00 26.48
C ILE A 28 13.70 -27.50 25.05
N HIS A 29 13.51 -28.81 24.94
CA HIS A 29 12.95 -29.44 23.75
C HIS A 29 11.47 -29.05 23.61
N LEU A 30 11.16 -28.16 22.66
CA LEU A 30 9.77 -27.98 22.22
C LEU A 30 9.45 -29.01 21.13
N SER A 31 8.82 -30.10 21.59
CA SER A 31 8.19 -31.10 20.75
C SER A 31 6.94 -30.53 20.06
N ARG A 32 6.87 -30.75 18.76
CA ARG A 32 5.80 -30.31 17.83
C ARG A 32 4.58 -31.24 17.85
N ASP A 33 4.11 -31.73 18.99
CA ASP A 33 2.89 -32.54 19.03
C ASP A 33 2.16 -32.34 20.35
N ASN A 34 1.35 -31.28 20.45
CA ASN A 34 0.26 -31.20 21.44
C ASN A 34 -0.66 -29.99 21.19
N VAL A 35 -1.39 -30.03 20.09
CA VAL A 35 -2.65 -29.28 19.97
C VAL A 35 -3.67 -30.21 19.32
N CYS A 36 -4.45 -30.86 20.13
CA CYS A 36 -5.76 -31.45 19.85
C CYS A 36 -6.03 -32.64 20.79
N ARG A 37 -6.39 -32.37 22.06
CA ARG A 37 -7.19 -33.30 22.87
C ARG A 37 -7.57 -32.65 24.21
N ALA A 38 -8.70 -31.95 24.19
CA ALA A 38 -9.50 -31.76 25.43
C ALA A 38 -10.95 -31.47 25.01
N GLY A 39 -11.87 -32.33 25.43
CA GLY A 39 -13.29 -32.03 25.42
C GLY A 39 -14.17 -32.92 24.55
N ALA A 40 -14.09 -34.25 24.71
CA ALA A 40 -15.19 -35.14 24.37
C ALA A 40 -15.61 -35.85 25.64
N GLU A 41 -16.42 -35.22 26.47
CA GLU A 41 -17.21 -35.94 27.49
C GLU A 41 -18.57 -36.25 26.91
N ALA A 42 -18.86 -37.55 26.98
CA ALA A 42 -20.06 -38.19 26.51
C ALA A 42 -21.30 -37.66 27.25
N TYR A 43 -22.32 -37.23 26.50
CA TYR A 43 -23.68 -37.08 26.97
C TYR A 43 -24.56 -38.15 26.30
N ALA A 44 -24.98 -39.15 27.07
CA ALA A 44 -25.92 -40.15 26.60
C ALA A 44 -27.36 -39.57 26.65
N PRO A 45 -28.21 -39.88 25.66
CA PRO A 45 -29.58 -39.37 25.65
C PRO A 45 -30.51 -40.27 26.43
N SER A 46 -31.16 -39.76 27.45
CA SER A 46 -32.40 -40.31 28.00
C SER A 46 -33.59 -39.69 27.29
N GLY A 47 -34.46 -40.53 26.82
CA GLY A 47 -35.46 -40.29 25.85
C GLY A 47 -36.71 -39.50 26.25
N SER A 48 -37.56 -39.44 25.27
CA SER A 48 -38.98 -39.20 25.18
C SER A 48 -39.46 -37.79 24.92
N GLY A 49 -40.09 -37.65 23.78
CA GLY A 49 -41.29 -36.87 23.63
C GLY A 49 -41.22 -35.56 22.89
N GLY A 50 -41.72 -35.61 21.69
CA GLY A 50 -42.55 -34.55 21.14
C GLY A 50 -41.93 -33.64 20.08
N PRO A 51 -42.70 -33.34 19.07
CA PRO A 51 -42.23 -32.73 17.85
C PRO A 51 -42.25 -31.22 17.92
N SER A 52 -41.15 -30.60 17.50
CA SER A 52 -41.23 -29.32 16.82
C SER A 52 -39.94 -29.07 16.06
N GLU A 53 -39.92 -29.44 14.81
CA GLU A 53 -39.04 -28.82 13.84
C GLU A 53 -39.30 -27.31 13.85
N GLY A 54 -38.48 -26.59 14.59
CA GLY A 54 -38.30 -25.15 14.42
C GLY A 54 -37.64 -24.93 13.10
N SER A 55 -38.39 -24.91 12.01
CA SER A 55 -38.01 -24.28 10.74
C SER A 55 -37.38 -22.92 11.07
N ARG A 56 -36.07 -22.81 10.88
CA ARG A 56 -35.45 -21.49 10.71
C ARG A 56 -36.13 -20.90 9.50
N GLY A 57 -37.19 -20.11 9.77
CA GLY A 57 -37.85 -19.36 8.74
C GLY A 57 -36.83 -18.51 7.99
N THR A 58 -36.40 -18.94 6.83
CA THR A 58 -35.81 -18.06 5.85
C THR A 58 -36.84 -16.98 5.60
N VAL A 59 -36.62 -15.79 6.13
CA VAL A 59 -37.41 -14.60 5.76
C VAL A 59 -37.31 -14.55 4.25
N ALA A 60 -38.43 -14.78 3.58
CA ALA A 60 -38.50 -14.81 2.09
C ALA A 60 -37.96 -13.46 1.63
N GLU A 61 -36.82 -13.44 0.94
CA GLU A 61 -36.20 -12.23 0.42
C GLU A 61 -37.16 -11.57 -0.59
N VAL A 62 -37.55 -10.32 -0.32
CA VAL A 62 -38.46 -9.56 -1.18
C VAL A 62 -37.84 -9.44 -2.56
N THR A 63 -38.57 -9.80 -3.59
CA THR A 63 -38.09 -9.87 -4.96
C THR A 63 -38.60 -8.69 -5.81
N LEU A 64 -38.02 -8.50 -7.01
CA LEU A 64 -38.52 -7.54 -8.00
C LEU A 64 -39.98 -7.79 -8.39
N LYS A 65 -40.45 -9.07 -8.32
CA LYS A 65 -41.84 -9.44 -8.61
C LYS A 65 -42.78 -8.89 -7.52
N ASP A 66 -42.39 -8.93 -6.27
CA ASP A 66 -43.21 -8.43 -5.18
C ASP A 66 -43.34 -6.90 -5.24
N VAL A 67 -42.29 -6.18 -5.63
CA VAL A 67 -42.35 -4.73 -5.88
C VAL A 67 -43.24 -4.42 -7.10
N ALA A 68 -43.17 -5.22 -8.15
CA ALA A 68 -44.00 -5.05 -9.32
C ALA A 68 -45.50 -5.24 -9.00
N LEU A 69 -45.83 -6.26 -8.20
CA LEU A 69 -47.19 -6.49 -7.73
C LEU A 69 -47.68 -5.33 -6.85
N ALA A 70 -46.86 -4.90 -5.89
CA ALA A 70 -47.22 -3.83 -4.94
C ALA A 70 -47.32 -2.43 -5.58
N SER A 71 -46.60 -2.18 -6.69
CA SER A 71 -46.61 -0.90 -7.41
C SER A 71 -47.61 -0.88 -8.60
N GLY A 72 -48.21 -2.02 -8.96
CA GLY A 72 -49.06 -2.14 -10.15
C GLY A 72 -48.30 -1.97 -11.47
N CYS A 73 -46.94 -2.11 -11.44
CA CYS A 73 -46.08 -1.89 -12.59
C CYS A 73 -45.51 -3.21 -13.13
N SER A 74 -45.09 -3.23 -14.40
CA SER A 74 -44.36 -4.38 -14.92
C SER A 74 -43.00 -4.56 -14.27
N ILE A 75 -42.48 -5.79 -14.16
CA ILE A 75 -41.13 -6.07 -13.67
C ILE A 75 -40.08 -5.26 -14.43
N ALA A 76 -40.25 -5.08 -15.74
CA ALA A 76 -39.37 -4.29 -16.59
C ALA A 76 -39.39 -2.80 -16.21
N THR A 77 -40.57 -2.26 -15.85
CA THR A 77 -40.71 -0.86 -15.37
C THR A 77 -40.04 -0.68 -14.00
N VAL A 78 -40.31 -1.59 -13.05
CA VAL A 78 -39.69 -1.59 -11.73
C VAL A 78 -38.15 -1.66 -11.84
N SER A 79 -37.64 -2.59 -12.65
CA SER A 79 -36.20 -2.72 -12.89
C SER A 79 -35.57 -1.45 -13.47
N ARG A 80 -36.26 -0.76 -14.43
CA ARG A 80 -35.76 0.51 -14.99
C ARG A 80 -35.74 1.64 -13.98
N VAL A 81 -36.79 1.76 -13.17
CA VAL A 81 -36.91 2.79 -12.13
C VAL A 81 -35.81 2.61 -11.09
N LEU A 82 -35.65 1.38 -10.56
CA LEU A 82 -34.67 1.08 -9.52
C LEU A 82 -33.22 1.11 -10.02
N ALA A 83 -33.00 0.82 -11.32
CA ALA A 83 -31.67 0.91 -11.92
C ALA A 83 -31.33 2.31 -12.46
N GLY A 84 -32.29 3.23 -12.61
CA GLY A 84 -32.04 4.57 -13.13
C GLY A 84 -31.61 4.62 -14.62
N THR A 85 -31.79 3.54 -15.38
CA THR A 85 -31.20 3.37 -16.72
C THR A 85 -31.92 4.08 -17.85
N ARG A 86 -33.18 4.45 -17.66
CA ARG A 86 -33.97 5.19 -18.65
C ARG A 86 -35.01 6.08 -17.96
N PRO A 87 -35.37 7.23 -18.52
CA PRO A 87 -36.43 8.08 -17.99
C PRO A 87 -37.75 7.31 -17.91
N VAL A 88 -38.40 7.36 -16.77
CA VAL A 88 -39.75 6.86 -16.51
C VAL A 88 -40.55 8.03 -15.96
N GLY A 89 -41.85 8.07 -16.23
CA GLY A 89 -42.71 9.16 -15.73
C GLY A 89 -42.56 9.32 -14.22
N VAL A 90 -42.53 10.58 -13.76
CA VAL A 90 -42.20 10.95 -12.36
C VAL A 90 -43.10 10.22 -11.35
N GLU A 91 -44.43 10.16 -11.64
CA GLU A 91 -45.41 9.47 -10.80
C GLU A 91 -45.13 7.96 -10.71
N THR A 92 -44.85 7.31 -11.86
CA THR A 92 -44.53 5.88 -11.89
C THR A 92 -43.26 5.60 -11.11
N ALA A 93 -42.24 6.45 -11.26
CA ALA A 93 -41.00 6.32 -10.53
C ALA A 93 -41.20 6.48 -9.02
N ARG A 94 -42.06 7.40 -8.58
CA ARG A 94 -42.45 7.62 -7.20
C ARG A 94 -43.13 6.37 -6.61
N THR A 95 -44.17 5.89 -7.27
CA THR A 95 -44.94 4.71 -6.85
C THR A 95 -44.05 3.47 -6.68
N VAL A 96 -43.15 3.24 -7.63
CA VAL A 96 -42.20 2.10 -7.53
C VAL A 96 -41.25 2.22 -6.37
N ARG A 97 -40.65 3.42 -6.10
CA ARG A 97 -39.74 3.63 -4.98
C ARG A 97 -40.47 3.48 -3.64
N GLU A 98 -41.65 4.06 -3.48
CA GLU A 98 -42.48 3.92 -2.29
C GLU A 98 -42.84 2.45 -2.00
N ALA A 99 -43.17 1.67 -3.06
CA ALA A 99 -43.43 0.24 -2.91
C ALA A 99 -42.19 -0.54 -2.49
N ALA A 100 -41.02 -0.22 -3.08
CA ALA A 100 -39.75 -0.86 -2.73
C ALA A 100 -39.35 -0.58 -1.30
N GLU A 101 -39.44 0.67 -0.83
CA GLU A 101 -39.15 1.10 0.54
C GLU A 101 -40.09 0.43 1.54
N ARG A 102 -41.41 0.44 1.29
CA ARG A 102 -42.41 -0.20 2.14
C ARG A 102 -42.20 -1.70 2.31
N LEU A 103 -41.75 -2.39 1.27
CA LEU A 103 -41.45 -3.82 1.30
C LEU A 103 -40.03 -4.13 1.86
N GLY A 104 -39.20 -3.11 2.08
CA GLY A 104 -37.79 -3.31 2.45
C GLY A 104 -36.98 -3.96 1.33
N TYR A 105 -37.37 -3.77 0.06
CA TYR A 105 -36.67 -4.36 -1.08
C TYR A 105 -35.27 -3.79 -1.21
N ARG A 106 -34.28 -4.65 -1.21
CA ARG A 106 -32.89 -4.31 -1.52
C ARG A 106 -32.51 -4.94 -2.87
N PRO A 107 -32.02 -4.13 -3.83
CA PRO A 107 -31.57 -4.68 -5.10
C PRO A 107 -30.51 -5.77 -4.89
N ASN A 108 -30.75 -6.96 -5.39
CA ASN A 108 -29.76 -8.03 -5.36
C ASN A 108 -28.64 -7.70 -6.35
N GLN A 109 -27.47 -7.31 -5.81
CA GLN A 109 -26.30 -6.91 -6.59
C GLN A 109 -25.79 -8.05 -7.48
N VAL A 110 -25.86 -9.31 -7.03
CA VAL A 110 -25.46 -10.48 -7.82
C VAL A 110 -26.34 -10.64 -9.05
N ALA A 111 -27.66 -10.55 -8.87
CA ALA A 111 -28.62 -10.62 -9.99
C ALA A 111 -28.48 -9.42 -10.95
N ARG A 112 -28.08 -8.26 -10.44
CA ARG A 112 -27.75 -7.08 -11.25
C ARG A 112 -26.49 -7.30 -12.06
N ALA A 113 -25.40 -7.76 -11.40
CA ALA A 113 -24.11 -8.03 -12.03
C ALA A 113 -24.22 -9.06 -13.17
N LEU A 114 -25.00 -10.12 -12.99
CA LEU A 114 -25.26 -11.12 -14.02
C LEU A 114 -25.93 -10.53 -15.27
N ARG A 115 -26.80 -9.53 -15.10
CA ARG A 115 -27.51 -8.87 -16.23
C ARG A 115 -26.68 -7.77 -16.88
N SER A 116 -25.98 -6.97 -16.10
CA SER A 116 -25.17 -5.84 -16.57
C SER A 116 -23.78 -6.26 -17.04
N ARG A 117 -23.33 -7.47 -16.70
CA ARG A 117 -21.95 -7.93 -16.84
C ARG A 117 -20.93 -6.99 -16.14
N SER A 118 -21.37 -6.32 -15.08
CA SER A 118 -20.58 -5.41 -14.28
C SER A 118 -21.02 -5.52 -12.82
N THR A 119 -20.05 -5.67 -11.92
CA THR A 119 -20.28 -5.77 -10.47
C THR A 119 -20.34 -4.40 -9.79
N GLY A 120 -19.92 -3.34 -10.48
CA GLY A 120 -19.71 -2.00 -9.90
C GLY A 120 -18.57 -1.97 -8.89
N THR A 121 -17.63 -2.92 -8.99
CA THR A 121 -16.59 -3.10 -7.96
C THR A 121 -15.19 -2.97 -8.56
N VAL A 122 -14.33 -2.22 -7.90
CA VAL A 122 -12.91 -2.07 -8.22
C VAL A 122 -12.08 -2.75 -7.12
N GLY A 123 -11.20 -3.65 -7.50
CA GLY A 123 -10.21 -4.22 -6.56
C GLY A 123 -9.05 -3.27 -6.39
N LEU A 124 -8.65 -3.01 -5.16
CA LEU A 124 -7.46 -2.25 -4.79
C LEU A 124 -6.51 -3.14 -4.01
N VAL A 125 -5.34 -3.42 -4.57
CA VAL A 125 -4.28 -4.21 -3.93
C VAL A 125 -3.16 -3.25 -3.55
N LEU A 126 -2.73 -3.29 -2.30
CA LEU A 126 -1.68 -2.43 -1.77
C LEU A 126 -0.64 -3.24 -0.97
N PRO A 127 0.60 -2.73 -0.88
CA PRO A 127 1.69 -3.46 -0.24
C PRO A 127 1.50 -3.61 1.27
N GLN A 128 1.10 -2.52 1.97
CA GLN A 128 1.04 -2.52 3.43
C GLN A 128 0.08 -1.45 3.95
N ILE A 129 -1.03 -1.86 4.58
CA ILE A 129 -2.04 -0.94 5.13
C ILE A 129 -1.55 -0.17 6.35
N THR A 130 -0.51 -0.64 7.03
CA THR A 130 0.02 -0.04 8.25
C THR A 130 0.86 1.22 8.00
N ASN A 131 1.34 1.45 6.77
CA ASN A 131 1.94 2.73 6.39
C ASN A 131 0.84 3.78 6.17
N PRO A 132 0.78 4.88 6.96
CA PRO A 132 -0.31 5.87 6.92
C PRO A 132 -0.50 6.59 5.58
N PHE A 133 0.47 6.54 4.68
CA PHE A 133 0.33 7.04 3.32
C PHE A 133 -0.77 6.30 2.56
N PHE A 134 -0.79 4.97 2.63
CA PHE A 134 -1.76 4.17 1.88
C PHE A 134 -3.20 4.35 2.34
N PRO A 135 -3.56 4.35 3.64
CA PRO A 135 -4.91 4.71 4.08
C PRO A 135 -5.38 6.09 3.60
N SER A 136 -4.47 7.07 3.53
CA SER A 136 -4.80 8.40 2.99
C SER A 136 -5.15 8.32 1.50
N LEU A 137 -4.38 7.56 0.73
CA LEU A 137 -4.64 7.32 -0.69
C LEU A 137 -5.93 6.51 -0.92
N VAL A 138 -6.17 5.47 -0.11
CA VAL A 138 -7.40 4.64 -0.15
C VAL A 138 -8.63 5.52 0.04
N ARG A 139 -8.62 6.44 0.98
CA ARG A 139 -9.72 7.35 1.25
C ARG A 139 -10.05 8.21 0.03
N GLU A 140 -9.06 8.82 -0.61
CA GLU A 140 -9.28 9.67 -1.77
C GLU A 140 -9.74 8.85 -2.99
N LEU A 141 -9.22 7.62 -3.16
CA LEU A 141 -9.68 6.69 -4.19
C LEU A 141 -11.13 6.26 -3.97
N GLU A 142 -11.50 5.97 -2.71
CA GLU A 142 -12.87 5.60 -2.36
C GLU A 142 -13.84 6.75 -2.70
N HIS A 143 -13.50 7.98 -2.33
CA HIS A 143 -14.30 9.16 -2.67
C HIS A 143 -14.45 9.33 -4.19
N ALA A 144 -13.36 9.22 -4.96
CA ALA A 144 -13.39 9.38 -6.40
C ALA A 144 -14.23 8.29 -7.09
N LEU A 145 -14.06 7.03 -6.69
CA LEU A 145 -14.79 5.91 -7.28
C LEU A 145 -16.24 5.84 -6.83
N HIS A 146 -16.54 6.21 -5.58
CA HIS A 146 -17.91 6.29 -5.07
C HIS A 146 -18.75 7.32 -5.84
N ALA A 147 -18.17 8.46 -6.20
CA ALA A 147 -18.82 9.47 -7.05
C ALA A 147 -19.22 8.91 -8.42
N GLU A 148 -18.52 7.87 -8.92
CA GLU A 148 -18.86 7.14 -10.15
C GLU A 148 -19.79 5.94 -9.90
N GLY A 149 -20.26 5.73 -8.66
CA GLY A 149 -21.13 4.60 -8.27
C GLY A 149 -20.39 3.26 -8.19
N ARG A 150 -19.08 3.27 -7.99
CA ARG A 150 -18.22 2.08 -7.85
C ARG A 150 -17.84 1.85 -6.39
N ALA A 151 -17.82 0.60 -5.96
CA ALA A 151 -17.33 0.18 -4.63
C ALA A 151 -15.89 -0.29 -4.73
N VAL A 152 -15.12 -0.07 -3.65
CA VAL A 152 -13.73 -0.53 -3.55
C VAL A 152 -13.66 -1.80 -2.68
N LEU A 153 -13.00 -2.84 -3.19
CA LEU A 153 -12.56 -3.99 -2.41
C LEU A 153 -11.06 -3.88 -2.17
N LEU A 154 -10.67 -3.80 -0.90
CA LEU A 154 -9.27 -3.65 -0.50
C LEU A 154 -8.64 -5.01 -0.18
N ALA A 155 -7.39 -5.19 -0.60
CA ALA A 155 -6.52 -6.29 -0.15
C ALA A 155 -5.12 -5.78 0.17
N ASP A 156 -4.61 -6.20 1.32
CA ASP A 156 -3.25 -5.99 1.77
C ASP A 156 -2.41 -7.22 1.39
N CYS A 157 -1.18 -7.02 0.91
CA CYS A 157 -0.26 -8.11 0.54
C CYS A 157 0.96 -8.24 1.46
N ASP A 158 1.05 -7.46 2.54
CA ASP A 158 2.12 -7.56 3.54
C ASP A 158 3.53 -7.51 2.92
N ASP A 159 3.71 -6.60 1.95
CA ASP A 159 4.94 -6.44 1.14
C ASP A 159 5.47 -7.75 0.50
N ASP A 160 4.60 -8.77 0.29
CA ASP A 160 4.96 -10.05 -0.31
C ASP A 160 4.40 -10.20 -1.74
N PRO A 161 5.26 -10.35 -2.78
CA PRO A 161 4.83 -10.52 -4.17
C PRO A 161 3.99 -11.79 -4.42
N VAL A 162 4.18 -12.85 -3.62
CA VAL A 162 3.39 -14.09 -3.74
C VAL A 162 1.98 -13.85 -3.24
N THR A 163 1.85 -13.19 -2.10
CA THR A 163 0.56 -12.76 -1.54
C THR A 163 -0.13 -11.78 -2.49
N GLU A 164 0.62 -10.82 -3.08
CA GLU A 164 0.09 -9.90 -4.08
C GLU A 164 -0.56 -10.65 -5.26
N ALA A 165 0.15 -11.59 -5.87
CA ALA A 165 -0.38 -12.40 -6.96
C ALA A 165 -1.64 -13.19 -6.56
N ALA A 166 -1.67 -13.73 -5.35
CA ALA A 166 -2.84 -14.43 -4.82
C ALA A 166 -4.04 -13.48 -4.63
N ARG A 167 -3.83 -12.25 -4.13
CA ARG A 167 -4.88 -11.23 -3.99
C ARG A 167 -5.43 -10.77 -5.34
N ILE A 168 -4.56 -10.56 -6.33
CA ILE A 168 -4.95 -10.28 -7.71
C ILE A 168 -5.83 -11.41 -8.25
N GLY A 169 -5.40 -12.66 -8.11
CA GLY A 169 -6.16 -13.84 -8.54
C GLY A 169 -7.53 -13.94 -7.86
N ALA A 170 -7.60 -13.66 -6.56
CA ALA A 170 -8.86 -13.66 -5.82
C ALA A 170 -9.84 -12.59 -6.30
N PHE A 171 -9.38 -11.39 -6.64
CA PHE A 171 -10.22 -10.33 -7.20
C PHE A 171 -10.70 -10.67 -8.61
N LEU A 172 -9.84 -11.22 -9.46
CA LEU A 172 -10.24 -11.70 -10.79
C LEU A 172 -11.28 -12.84 -10.68
N GLY A 173 -11.15 -13.74 -9.71
CA GLY A 173 -12.15 -14.78 -9.42
C GLY A 173 -13.49 -14.22 -8.93
N ARG A 174 -13.48 -13.07 -8.23
CA ARG A 174 -14.69 -12.34 -7.81
C ARG A 174 -15.28 -11.45 -8.90
N GLN A 175 -14.71 -11.46 -10.11
CA GLN A 175 -15.17 -10.69 -11.25
C GLN A 175 -15.25 -9.17 -10.97
N VAL A 176 -14.22 -8.61 -10.30
CA VAL A 176 -14.14 -7.15 -10.21
C VAL A 176 -14.06 -6.54 -11.60
N ASP A 177 -14.65 -5.36 -11.78
CA ASP A 177 -14.71 -4.69 -13.09
C ASP A 177 -13.36 -4.09 -13.49
N ALA A 178 -12.51 -3.78 -12.52
CA ALA A 178 -11.20 -3.18 -12.73
C ALA A 178 -10.29 -3.39 -11.51
N LEU A 179 -9.00 -3.14 -11.69
CA LEU A 179 -7.99 -3.19 -10.63
C LEU A 179 -7.19 -1.89 -10.53
N LEU A 180 -6.99 -1.44 -9.31
CA LEU A 180 -5.95 -0.51 -8.91
C LEU A 180 -4.90 -1.29 -8.13
N LEU A 181 -3.64 -1.10 -8.45
CA LEU A 181 -2.56 -1.85 -7.83
C LEU A 181 -1.38 -0.95 -7.49
N ILE A 182 -0.87 -1.09 -6.27
CA ILE A 182 0.41 -0.52 -5.86
C ILE A 182 1.39 -1.69 -5.75
N PRO A 183 2.26 -1.92 -6.75
CA PRO A 183 3.11 -3.11 -6.77
C PRO A 183 4.08 -3.14 -5.59
N VAL A 184 4.27 -4.32 -5.03
CA VAL A 184 5.29 -4.58 -4.00
C VAL A 184 6.68 -4.41 -4.61
N ASP A 185 6.89 -5.03 -5.78
CA ASP A 185 8.18 -5.16 -6.43
C ASP A 185 8.07 -4.92 -7.93
N GLU A 186 9.04 -4.19 -8.52
CA GLU A 186 8.99 -3.87 -9.93
C GLU A 186 9.11 -5.11 -10.84
N ARG A 187 9.92 -6.09 -10.44
CA ARG A 187 10.24 -7.26 -11.25
C ARG A 187 9.32 -8.43 -10.94
N HIS A 188 9.17 -8.76 -9.66
CA HIS A 188 8.40 -9.93 -9.23
C HIS A 188 6.90 -9.75 -9.41
N SER A 189 6.37 -8.53 -9.27
CA SER A 189 4.96 -8.23 -9.50
C SER A 189 4.58 -8.22 -10.99
N ARG A 190 5.56 -8.06 -11.89
CA ARG A 190 5.34 -7.79 -13.33
C ARG A 190 4.46 -8.83 -14.02
N GLU A 191 4.70 -10.10 -13.78
CA GLU A 191 3.96 -11.21 -14.43
C GLU A 191 2.49 -11.23 -14.00
N ALA A 192 2.23 -11.15 -12.69
CA ALA A 192 0.88 -11.12 -12.15
C ALA A 192 0.09 -9.90 -12.64
N VAL A 193 0.73 -8.73 -12.67
CA VAL A 193 0.15 -7.48 -13.17
C VAL A 193 -0.17 -7.58 -14.66
N ALA A 194 0.76 -8.09 -15.48
CA ALA A 194 0.54 -8.25 -16.92
C ALA A 194 -0.63 -9.21 -17.21
N GLY A 195 -0.69 -10.33 -16.48
CA GLY A 195 -1.78 -11.30 -16.58
C GLY A 195 -3.14 -10.70 -16.18
N ALA A 196 -3.19 -9.85 -15.18
CA ALA A 196 -4.39 -9.15 -14.76
C ALA A 196 -4.81 -8.06 -15.78
N ALA A 197 -3.86 -7.26 -16.26
CA ALA A 197 -4.11 -6.19 -17.26
C ALA A 197 -4.63 -6.72 -18.61
N ALA A 198 -4.38 -8.01 -18.92
CA ALA A 198 -4.96 -8.67 -20.08
C ALA A 198 -6.44 -9.06 -19.86
N ARG A 199 -6.92 -9.11 -18.62
CA ARG A 199 -8.26 -9.60 -18.25
C ARG A 199 -9.23 -8.50 -17.82
N VAL A 200 -8.73 -7.47 -17.14
CA VAL A 200 -9.54 -6.33 -16.66
C VAL A 200 -8.77 -5.02 -16.87
N PRO A 201 -9.43 -3.86 -16.96
CA PRO A 201 -8.79 -2.56 -16.84
C PRO A 201 -7.95 -2.50 -15.57
N LEU A 202 -6.68 -2.09 -15.68
CA LEU A 202 -5.76 -2.01 -14.57
C LEU A 202 -4.93 -0.72 -14.65
N VAL A 203 -4.81 -0.04 -13.50
CA VAL A 203 -3.95 1.13 -13.32
C VAL A 203 -3.01 0.89 -12.14
N LEU A 204 -1.73 1.14 -12.36
CA LEU A 204 -0.70 1.15 -11.31
C LEU A 204 -0.67 2.51 -10.62
N LEU A 205 -0.49 2.50 -9.32
CA LEU A 205 -0.43 3.68 -8.46
C LEU A 205 0.89 3.73 -7.69
N ASP A 206 1.42 4.94 -7.48
CA ASP A 206 2.62 5.20 -6.66
C ASP A 206 3.86 4.47 -7.13
N ARG A 207 3.76 3.18 -7.44
CA ARG A 207 4.84 2.29 -7.90
C ARG A 207 4.52 1.70 -9.27
N GLY A 208 5.54 1.39 -10.04
CA GLY A 208 5.43 0.78 -11.37
C GLY A 208 6.03 -0.62 -11.44
N CYS A 209 5.72 -1.33 -12.53
CA CYS A 209 6.32 -2.63 -12.89
C CYS A 209 7.13 -2.53 -14.19
N GLY A 210 7.74 -1.37 -14.46
CA GLY A 210 8.42 -1.08 -15.72
C GLY A 210 7.46 -0.69 -16.85
N PRO A 211 8.03 -0.27 -18.00
CA PRO A 211 7.25 0.30 -19.08
C PRO A 211 6.34 -0.73 -19.77
N GLY A 212 5.20 -0.25 -20.28
CA GLY A 212 4.33 -0.99 -21.19
C GLY A 212 3.41 -2.06 -20.54
N VAL A 213 3.46 -2.27 -19.22
CA VAL A 213 2.64 -3.29 -18.55
C VAL A 213 1.19 -2.82 -18.38
N ALA A 214 1.02 -1.65 -17.77
CA ALA A 214 -0.30 -1.06 -17.52
C ALA A 214 -0.20 0.47 -17.55
N ASP A 215 -1.34 1.17 -17.52
CA ASP A 215 -1.36 2.60 -17.25
C ASP A 215 -0.88 2.85 -15.81
N SER A 216 -0.21 3.97 -15.57
CA SER A 216 0.36 4.27 -14.26
C SER A 216 0.24 5.73 -13.89
N VAL A 217 0.02 5.98 -12.61
CA VAL A 217 0.03 7.30 -11.97
C VAL A 217 0.94 7.25 -10.76
N ALA A 218 1.92 8.14 -10.70
CA ALA A 218 2.81 8.24 -9.56
C ALA A 218 3.25 9.71 -9.37
N VAL A 219 3.81 10.00 -8.21
CA VAL A 219 4.51 11.25 -7.99
C VAL A 219 5.84 11.28 -8.76
N ASP A 220 6.30 12.46 -9.13
CA ASP A 220 7.67 12.65 -9.64
C ASP A 220 8.67 12.57 -8.47
N ASN A 221 9.17 11.36 -8.22
CA ASN A 221 10.12 11.10 -7.14
C ASN A 221 11.43 11.85 -7.33
N ALA A 222 11.87 12.05 -8.60
CA ALA A 222 13.11 12.77 -8.88
C ALA A 222 12.96 14.27 -8.56
N ALA A 223 11.85 14.88 -8.97
CA ALA A 223 11.53 16.25 -8.60
C ALA A 223 11.43 16.42 -7.07
N GLY A 224 10.81 15.46 -6.38
CA GLY A 224 10.71 15.49 -4.92
C GLY A 224 12.08 15.46 -4.23
N MET A 225 12.99 14.61 -4.70
CA MET A 225 14.36 14.55 -4.16
C MET A 225 15.16 15.81 -4.49
N ALA A 226 14.97 16.40 -5.69
CA ALA A 226 15.60 17.68 -6.04
C ALA A 226 15.18 18.80 -5.07
N LEU A 227 13.87 18.92 -4.77
CA LEU A 227 13.37 19.90 -3.79
C LEU A 227 14.02 19.74 -2.41
N VAL A 228 14.23 18.51 -1.94
CA VAL A 228 14.90 18.23 -0.66
C VAL A 228 16.37 18.66 -0.72
N LEU A 229 17.09 18.28 -1.76
CA LEU A 229 18.51 18.59 -1.91
C LEU A 229 18.76 20.10 -2.06
N ASP A 230 17.93 20.80 -2.83
CA ASP A 230 18.00 22.27 -2.99
C ASP A 230 17.75 22.97 -1.65
N HIS A 231 16.75 22.53 -0.88
CA HIS A 231 16.46 23.05 0.45
C HIS A 231 17.65 22.85 1.41
N LEU A 232 18.20 21.63 1.46
CA LEU A 232 19.35 21.34 2.32
C LEU A 232 20.60 22.14 1.90
N ALA A 233 20.83 22.28 0.61
CA ALA A 233 21.90 23.13 0.07
C ALA A 233 21.73 24.60 0.48
N ALA A 234 20.51 25.13 0.39
CA ALA A 234 20.18 26.51 0.78
C ALA A 234 20.34 26.75 2.28
N THR A 235 20.14 25.72 3.12
CA THR A 235 20.36 25.78 4.56
C THR A 235 21.80 25.43 4.98
N GLY A 236 22.73 25.33 4.02
CA GLY A 236 24.16 25.11 4.25
C GLY A 236 24.57 23.66 4.51
N ARG A 237 23.67 22.70 4.35
CA ARG A 237 23.97 21.26 4.51
C ARG A 237 24.69 20.74 3.29
N ARG A 238 25.85 20.08 3.51
CA ARG A 238 26.73 19.64 2.43
C ARG A 238 27.06 18.15 2.46
N ARG A 239 26.76 17.48 3.56
CA ARG A 239 27.09 16.06 3.75
C ARG A 239 25.83 15.25 4.04
N PRO A 240 24.82 15.26 3.16
CA PRO A 240 23.62 14.49 3.36
C PRO A 240 23.92 12.98 3.31
N CYS A 241 23.09 12.21 4.00
CA CYS A 241 23.07 10.76 3.91
C CYS A 241 21.63 10.30 3.61
N PHE A 242 21.47 9.43 2.62
CA PHE A 242 20.17 8.85 2.29
C PHE A 242 19.91 7.61 3.13
N VAL A 243 18.72 7.56 3.72
CA VAL A 243 18.22 6.40 4.47
C VAL A 243 16.97 5.89 3.78
N GLY A 244 17.05 4.74 3.12
CA GLY A 244 15.98 4.23 2.27
C GLY A 244 15.75 2.73 2.41
N ALA A 245 14.87 2.20 1.54
CA ALA A 245 14.59 0.77 1.48
C ALA A 245 15.51 0.06 0.47
N ALA A 246 15.87 -1.19 0.79
CA ALA A 246 16.74 -2.03 -0.03
C ALA A 246 16.02 -2.72 -1.18
N GLY A 247 14.68 -2.74 -1.17
CA GLY A 247 13.88 -3.43 -2.15
C GLY A 247 13.94 -2.84 -3.55
N THR A 248 13.25 -3.51 -4.47
CA THR A 248 13.08 -3.12 -5.89
C THR A 248 11.74 -2.44 -6.16
N ALA A 249 11.07 -1.91 -5.12
CA ALA A 249 9.94 -1.01 -5.30
C ALA A 249 10.39 0.24 -6.09
N SER A 250 9.72 0.55 -7.21
CA SER A 250 10.19 1.60 -8.13
C SER A 250 10.34 2.96 -7.45
N ALA A 251 9.47 3.33 -6.51
CA ALA A 251 9.59 4.57 -5.74
C ALA A 251 10.89 4.62 -4.91
N ALA A 252 11.29 3.51 -4.28
CA ALA A 252 12.55 3.43 -3.52
C ALA A 252 13.76 3.60 -4.45
N VAL A 253 13.74 2.91 -5.58
CA VAL A 253 14.81 2.98 -6.59
C VAL A 253 14.92 4.38 -7.19
N GLU A 254 13.79 5.01 -7.56
CA GLU A 254 13.75 6.35 -8.13
C GLU A 254 14.26 7.41 -7.15
N ARG A 255 13.80 7.38 -5.88
CA ARG A 255 14.24 8.31 -4.83
C ARG A 255 15.75 8.19 -4.57
N ARG A 256 16.24 6.96 -4.45
CA ARG A 256 17.66 6.69 -4.27
C ARG A 256 18.50 7.18 -5.45
N ALA A 257 18.13 6.86 -6.67
CA ALA A 257 18.85 7.27 -7.86
C ALA A 257 18.92 8.81 -8.01
N ALA A 258 17.80 9.49 -7.71
CA ALA A 258 17.73 10.95 -7.71
C ALA A 258 18.62 11.57 -6.63
N TYR A 259 18.64 10.97 -5.41
CA TYR A 259 19.56 11.38 -4.36
C TYR A 259 21.02 11.21 -4.79
N GLU A 260 21.42 10.03 -5.30
CA GLU A 260 22.80 9.75 -5.72
C GLU A 260 23.28 10.74 -6.79
N ALA A 261 22.41 11.05 -7.77
CA ALA A 261 22.72 12.05 -8.80
C ALA A 261 22.89 13.46 -8.24
N GLY A 262 22.00 13.91 -7.35
CA GLY A 262 22.07 15.26 -6.80
C GLY A 262 23.14 15.42 -5.72
N ALA A 263 23.38 14.40 -4.90
CA ALA A 263 24.45 14.42 -3.89
C ALA A 263 25.84 14.53 -4.52
N ALA A 264 26.04 13.91 -5.68
CA ALA A 264 27.29 14.05 -6.43
C ALA A 264 27.57 15.49 -6.92
N VAL A 265 26.51 16.29 -7.11
CA VAL A 265 26.65 17.72 -7.42
C VAL A 265 26.98 18.54 -6.18
N LEU A 266 26.42 18.19 -5.03
CA LEU A 266 26.67 18.89 -3.76
C LEU A 266 28.09 18.67 -3.22
N ASP A 267 28.58 17.44 -3.30
CA ASP A 267 29.94 17.06 -2.88
C ASP A 267 30.54 16.05 -3.87
N PRO A 268 31.22 16.52 -4.92
CA PRO A 268 31.86 15.65 -5.90
C PRO A 268 32.98 14.76 -5.33
N THR A 269 33.47 15.08 -4.14
CA THR A 269 34.59 14.37 -3.49
C THR A 269 34.14 13.24 -2.58
N ALA A 270 32.88 13.26 -2.17
CA ALA A 270 32.28 12.21 -1.33
C ALA A 270 31.07 11.61 -2.07
N PRO A 271 31.20 10.39 -2.63
CA PRO A 271 30.05 9.74 -3.24
C PRO A 271 28.92 9.63 -2.20
N GLY A 272 27.67 9.80 -2.66
CA GLY A 272 26.48 9.86 -1.79
C GLY A 272 26.44 8.71 -0.79
N ARG A 273 26.31 9.05 0.48
CA ARG A 273 26.21 8.09 1.57
C ARG A 273 24.81 7.49 1.58
N VAL A 274 24.70 6.16 1.54
CA VAL A 274 23.42 5.45 1.46
C VAL A 274 23.37 4.36 2.51
N ALA A 275 22.28 4.29 3.26
CA ALA A 275 21.95 3.19 4.14
C ALA A 275 20.57 2.62 3.72
N LEU A 276 20.49 1.31 3.53
CA LEU A 276 19.30 0.64 3.02
C LEU A 276 18.80 -0.45 3.98
N GLY A 277 17.48 -0.54 4.15
CA GLY A 277 16.77 -1.53 4.95
C GLY A 277 15.33 -1.66 4.45
N ASP A 278 14.34 -1.37 5.28
CA ASP A 278 12.93 -1.41 4.93
C ASP A 278 12.23 -0.05 5.14
N PHE A 279 10.94 0.05 4.86
CA PHE A 279 10.14 1.26 5.08
C PHE A 279 9.53 1.29 6.49
N SER A 280 10.35 1.14 7.53
CA SER A 280 9.88 1.07 8.92
C SER A 280 10.52 2.09 9.84
N VAL A 281 9.87 2.33 10.97
CA VAL A 281 10.39 3.13 12.09
C VAL A 281 11.64 2.45 12.70
N GLU A 282 11.60 1.13 12.81
CA GLU A 282 12.70 0.29 13.35
C GLU A 282 13.95 0.45 12.52
N TRP A 283 13.80 0.40 11.20
CA TRP A 283 14.92 0.66 10.29
C TRP A 283 15.45 2.09 10.43
N GLY A 284 14.56 3.09 10.49
CA GLY A 284 14.97 4.48 10.69
C GLY A 284 15.84 4.67 11.94
N ARG A 285 15.51 3.99 13.03
CA ARG A 285 16.33 3.97 14.26
C ARG A 285 17.68 3.29 14.05
N ALA A 286 17.71 2.10 13.49
CA ALA A 286 18.92 1.33 13.25
C ALA A 286 19.86 2.03 12.25
N ALA A 287 19.31 2.71 11.25
CA ALA A 287 20.08 3.43 10.26
C ALA A 287 20.90 4.58 10.86
N VAL A 288 20.36 5.29 11.85
CA VAL A 288 21.10 6.37 12.54
C VAL A 288 22.42 5.86 13.09
N ASP A 289 22.41 4.74 13.81
CA ASP A 289 23.63 4.16 14.40
C ASP A 289 24.66 3.76 13.33
N ARG A 290 24.21 3.38 12.13
CA ARG A 290 25.08 3.01 11.01
C ARG A 290 25.71 4.22 10.32
N VAL A 291 24.96 5.33 10.21
CA VAL A 291 25.40 6.48 9.39
C VAL A 291 26.13 7.54 10.20
N LEU A 292 25.87 7.68 11.50
CA LEU A 292 26.50 8.68 12.38
C LEU A 292 28.05 8.67 12.36
N PRO A 293 28.74 7.51 12.27
CA PRO A 293 30.20 7.50 12.16
C PRO A 293 30.75 8.27 10.96
N SER A 294 29.94 8.42 9.88
CA SER A 294 30.30 9.22 8.70
C SER A 294 30.06 10.73 8.88
N ARG A 295 29.55 11.16 10.04
CA ARG A 295 29.25 12.55 10.40
C ARG A 295 28.40 13.27 9.34
N PRO A 296 27.22 12.78 8.99
CA PRO A 296 26.33 13.50 8.10
C PRO A 296 25.83 14.77 8.80
N ASP A 297 25.55 15.82 8.03
CA ASP A 297 24.87 17.03 8.50
C ASP A 297 23.38 17.06 8.14
N ALA A 298 22.92 16.07 7.37
CA ALA A 298 21.50 15.85 7.08
C ALA A 298 21.21 14.37 6.83
N LEU A 299 20.03 13.90 7.25
CA LEU A 299 19.44 12.62 6.88
C LEU A 299 18.26 12.85 5.93
N ILE A 300 18.36 12.30 4.73
CA ILE A 300 17.27 12.28 3.75
C ILE A 300 16.62 10.91 3.82
N CYS A 301 15.48 10.82 4.49
CA CYS A 301 14.75 9.58 4.66
C CYS A 301 13.81 9.35 3.48
N ALA A 302 13.80 8.12 2.95
CA ALA A 302 13.00 7.78 1.78
C ALA A 302 11.49 7.87 2.04
N ASN A 303 11.04 7.82 3.31
CA ASN A 303 9.69 8.15 3.72
C ASN A 303 9.64 8.68 5.17
N ASP A 304 8.45 9.09 5.59
CA ASP A 304 8.24 9.69 6.91
C ASP A 304 8.33 8.67 8.06
N LEU A 305 8.05 7.38 7.83
CA LEU A 305 8.22 6.35 8.86
C LEU A 305 9.70 6.16 9.20
N ILE A 306 10.57 6.09 8.20
CA ILE A 306 12.02 6.07 8.40
C ILE A 306 12.47 7.33 9.13
N ALA A 307 11.97 8.50 8.71
CA ALA A 307 12.30 9.77 9.34
C ALA A 307 11.87 9.84 10.81
N ALA A 308 10.70 9.34 11.15
CA ALA A 308 10.21 9.26 12.52
C ALA A 308 11.12 8.39 13.40
N GLY A 309 11.58 7.24 12.88
CA GLY A 309 12.56 6.39 13.55
C GLY A 309 13.89 7.09 13.75
N ALA A 310 14.37 7.80 12.73
CA ALA A 310 15.61 8.57 12.79
C ALA A 310 15.52 9.69 13.84
N LEU A 311 14.46 10.50 13.84
CA LEU A 311 14.22 11.54 14.84
C LEU A 311 14.20 10.97 16.27
N GLN A 312 13.49 9.85 16.47
CA GLN A 312 13.44 9.19 17.78
C GLN A 312 14.83 8.77 18.24
N ARG A 313 15.66 8.20 17.36
CA ARG A 313 17.01 7.76 17.71
C ARG A 313 17.96 8.92 17.99
N LEU A 314 17.94 9.96 17.14
CA LEU A 314 18.73 11.18 17.34
C LEU A 314 18.41 11.83 18.69
N ARG A 315 17.12 11.94 19.06
CA ARG A 315 16.69 12.44 20.38
C ARG A 315 17.28 11.60 21.53
N GLN A 316 17.25 10.25 21.43
CA GLN A 316 17.84 9.36 22.44
C GLN A 316 19.35 9.58 22.61
N LEU A 317 20.04 9.97 21.54
CA LEU A 317 21.47 10.27 21.55
C LEU A 317 21.78 11.71 21.99
N GLY A 318 20.75 12.55 22.20
CA GLY A 318 20.93 13.95 22.56
C GLY A 318 21.43 14.84 21.42
N ALA A 319 21.32 14.38 20.16
CA ALA A 319 21.72 15.16 19.00
C ALA A 319 20.72 16.30 18.73
N ASP A 320 21.22 17.47 18.41
CA ASP A 320 20.43 18.65 18.10
C ASP A 320 19.88 18.57 16.66
N VAL A 321 18.55 18.54 16.54
CA VAL A 321 17.85 18.56 15.24
C VAL A 321 17.03 19.87 15.18
N PRO A 322 17.30 20.75 14.23
CA PRO A 322 18.19 20.61 13.07
C PRO A 322 19.62 21.12 13.27
N GLY A 323 19.99 21.65 14.45
CA GLY A 323 21.28 22.32 14.65
C GLY A 323 22.49 21.51 14.18
N GLU A 324 22.69 20.32 14.70
CA GLU A 324 23.78 19.42 14.31
C GLU A 324 23.45 18.65 13.04
N ILE A 325 22.23 18.11 12.95
CA ILE A 325 21.80 17.22 11.86
C ILE A 325 20.36 17.50 11.46
N ALA A 326 20.14 17.89 10.21
CA ALA A 326 18.81 18.05 9.65
C ALA A 326 18.18 16.70 9.30
N VAL A 327 16.85 16.57 9.39
CA VAL A 327 16.13 15.36 8.99
C VAL A 327 14.99 15.74 8.03
N THR A 328 14.88 15.02 6.91
CA THR A 328 13.78 15.18 5.96
C THR A 328 13.14 13.83 5.66
N GLY A 329 11.84 13.85 5.35
CA GLY A 329 11.05 12.69 4.98
C GLY A 329 10.46 12.79 3.58
N PHE A 330 9.55 11.89 3.29
CA PHE A 330 8.74 11.83 2.07
C PHE A 330 7.38 11.25 2.42
N ASP A 331 6.30 11.71 1.80
CA ASP A 331 4.87 11.36 1.86
C ASP A 331 3.99 12.43 2.54
N ASP A 332 4.49 13.17 3.51
CA ASP A 332 3.75 14.11 4.37
C ASP A 332 2.55 13.44 5.06
N ILE A 333 2.83 12.31 5.71
CA ILE A 333 1.81 11.62 6.52
C ILE A 333 1.39 12.48 7.74
N PRO A 334 0.19 12.27 8.32
CA PRO A 334 -0.26 13.07 9.46
C PRO A 334 0.73 13.17 10.64
N LEU A 335 1.53 12.12 10.84
CA LEU A 335 2.56 12.09 11.89
C LEU A 335 3.70 13.08 11.65
N ALA A 336 3.97 13.49 10.41
CA ALA A 336 5.06 14.42 10.10
C ALA A 336 4.89 15.79 10.78
N GLY A 337 3.64 16.28 10.85
CA GLY A 337 3.32 17.53 11.55
C GLY A 337 3.30 17.41 13.08
N LEU A 338 3.18 16.20 13.62
CA LEU A 338 3.11 15.90 15.06
C LEU A 338 4.47 15.48 15.64
N ALA A 339 5.47 15.24 14.80
CA ALA A 339 6.82 14.91 15.24
C ALA A 339 7.45 16.08 16.01
N ASP A 340 8.40 15.79 16.86
CA ASP A 340 9.18 16.77 17.60
C ASP A 340 10.68 16.53 17.39
N PRO A 341 11.36 17.41 16.62
CA PRO A 341 10.81 18.55 15.87
C PRO A 341 9.88 18.14 14.72
N ALA A 342 8.92 19.02 14.35
CA ALA A 342 8.01 18.76 13.22
C ALA A 342 8.78 18.50 11.93
N LEU A 343 8.43 17.45 11.19
CA LEU A 343 9.22 16.89 10.10
C LEU A 343 9.03 17.66 8.78
N THR A 344 10.12 18.16 8.22
CA THR A 344 10.20 18.59 6.82
C THR A 344 10.08 17.38 5.92
N THR A 345 9.17 17.43 4.96
CA THR A 345 8.88 16.27 4.11
C THR A 345 8.33 16.67 2.75
N VAL A 346 8.43 15.77 1.78
CA VAL A 346 7.84 15.94 0.45
C VAL A 346 6.40 15.45 0.48
N ARG A 347 5.46 16.37 0.24
CA ARG A 347 4.04 16.04 0.12
C ARG A 347 3.72 15.46 -1.24
N GLN A 348 3.14 14.27 -1.26
CA GLN A 348 2.54 13.70 -2.45
C GLN A 348 1.13 14.29 -2.67
N PRO A 349 0.72 14.60 -3.91
CA PRO A 349 -0.60 15.12 -4.23
C PRO A 349 -1.64 13.99 -4.25
N VAL A 350 -2.02 13.47 -3.08
CA VAL A 350 -2.81 12.23 -2.91
C VAL A 350 -4.18 12.33 -3.58
N ALA A 351 -4.84 13.48 -3.48
CA ALA A 351 -6.14 13.70 -4.10
C ALA A 351 -6.06 13.66 -5.64
N GLU A 352 -5.02 14.29 -6.20
CA GLU A 352 -4.78 14.30 -7.65
C GLU A 352 -4.35 12.92 -8.16
N LEU A 353 -3.55 12.18 -7.37
CA LEU A 353 -3.19 10.79 -7.68
C LEU A 353 -4.45 9.92 -7.79
N ALA A 354 -5.36 10.03 -6.81
CA ALA A 354 -6.62 9.29 -6.79
C ALA A 354 -7.55 9.67 -7.96
N ALA A 355 -7.73 10.96 -8.20
CA ALA A 355 -8.58 11.46 -9.29
C ALA A 355 -8.07 11.00 -10.67
N GLU A 356 -6.75 11.09 -10.89
CA GLU A 356 -6.14 10.69 -12.15
C GLU A 356 -6.21 9.17 -12.36
N ALA A 357 -6.03 8.38 -11.30
CA ALA A 357 -6.19 6.93 -11.36
C ALA A 357 -7.62 6.52 -11.71
N ALA A 358 -8.63 7.12 -11.07
CA ALA A 358 -10.03 6.89 -11.40
C ALA A 358 -10.33 7.29 -12.85
N ARG A 359 -9.82 8.44 -13.31
CA ARG A 359 -9.95 8.92 -14.68
C ARG A 359 -9.34 7.93 -15.68
N LEU A 360 -8.13 7.45 -15.47
CA LEU A 360 -7.47 6.47 -16.35
C LEU A 360 -8.26 5.16 -16.41
N LEU A 361 -8.77 4.71 -15.27
CA LEU A 361 -9.54 3.49 -15.16
C LEU A 361 -10.86 3.58 -15.96
N SER A 362 -11.53 4.74 -15.91
CA SER A 362 -12.81 4.98 -16.58
C SER A 362 -12.68 5.16 -18.11
N HIS A 363 -11.51 5.62 -18.58
CA HIS A 363 -11.25 5.83 -20.01
C HIS A 363 -10.76 4.56 -20.73
N ARG A 364 -10.56 3.44 -20.04
CA ARG A 364 -10.24 2.15 -20.65
C ARG A 364 -11.49 1.29 -20.79
N PRO A 365 -12.07 1.20 -22.00
CA PRO A 365 -13.38 0.55 -22.19
C PRO A 365 -13.35 -0.98 -22.07
N SER A 366 -12.20 -1.65 -22.11
CA SER A 366 -12.15 -3.11 -22.03
C SER A 366 -10.74 -3.65 -21.72
N ALA A 367 -10.70 -4.87 -21.18
CA ALA A 367 -9.50 -5.66 -21.03
C ALA A 367 -8.81 -5.87 -22.38
N GLY A 368 -7.47 -5.83 -22.38
CA GLY A 368 -6.68 -6.10 -23.57
C GLY A 368 -6.75 -5.02 -24.67
N ALA A 369 -7.34 -3.85 -24.40
CA ALA A 369 -7.37 -2.76 -25.37
C ALA A 369 -5.96 -2.42 -25.85
N SER A 370 -5.73 -2.59 -27.16
CA SER A 370 -4.49 -2.23 -27.83
C SER A 370 -4.37 -0.71 -27.88
N GLY A 371 -3.29 -0.18 -27.31
CA GLY A 371 -2.95 1.24 -27.28
C GLY A 371 -1.74 1.49 -26.39
N PRO A 372 -1.03 2.61 -26.59
CA PRO A 372 0.10 2.94 -25.75
C PRO A 372 -0.35 3.07 -24.28
N ARG A 373 0.45 2.53 -23.37
CA ARG A 373 0.23 2.70 -21.93
C ARG A 373 0.58 4.13 -21.55
N ARG A 374 -0.23 4.72 -20.70
CA ARG A 374 -0.06 6.09 -20.22
C ARG A 374 0.71 6.05 -18.92
N THR A 375 1.72 6.90 -18.79
CA THR A 375 2.42 7.14 -17.53
C THR A 375 2.21 8.59 -17.16
N VAL A 376 1.61 8.84 -16.00
CA VAL A 376 1.37 10.18 -15.49
C VAL A 376 2.23 10.37 -14.24
N ARG A 377 3.02 11.46 -14.25
CA ARG A 377 3.83 11.89 -13.11
C ARG A 377 3.29 13.21 -12.60
N LEU A 378 2.95 13.26 -11.31
CA LEU A 378 2.42 14.46 -10.65
C LEU A 378 3.52 15.13 -9.85
N ALA A 379 3.52 16.48 -9.88
CA ALA A 379 4.52 17.26 -9.18
C ALA A 379 4.30 17.20 -7.66
N PRO A 380 5.34 16.88 -6.87
CA PRO A 380 5.30 16.96 -5.43
C PRO A 380 5.54 18.37 -4.91
N HIS A 381 5.34 18.58 -3.60
CA HIS A 381 5.63 19.83 -2.90
C HIS A 381 6.48 19.58 -1.67
N LEU A 382 7.52 20.39 -1.43
CA LEU A 382 8.27 20.35 -0.18
C LEU A 382 7.49 21.13 0.91
N VAL A 383 7.28 20.49 2.05
CA VAL A 383 6.69 21.11 3.25
C VAL A 383 7.81 21.29 4.27
N VAL A 384 8.34 22.51 4.35
CA VAL A 384 9.42 22.83 5.28
C VAL A 384 8.87 22.98 6.70
N ARG A 385 9.50 22.30 7.65
CA ARG A 385 9.19 22.34 9.08
C ARG A 385 10.49 22.39 9.92
N ALA A 386 10.34 22.32 11.24
CA ALA A 386 11.42 22.52 12.20
C ALA A 386 12.59 21.53 12.07
N SER A 387 12.40 20.31 11.54
CA SER A 387 13.47 19.30 11.47
C SER A 387 14.60 19.63 10.49
N SER A 388 14.46 20.65 9.67
CA SER A 388 15.51 21.09 8.72
C SER A 388 15.54 22.61 8.50
N ALA A 389 14.55 23.35 9.02
CA ALA A 389 14.57 24.80 8.95
C ALA A 389 15.64 25.35 9.91
N PRO A 390 16.42 26.38 9.54
CA PRO A 390 17.27 27.07 10.49
C PRO A 390 16.41 27.67 11.60
N SER A 391 16.91 27.60 12.83
CA SER A 391 16.27 28.18 14.03
C SER A 391 16.17 29.69 13.92
#